data_e770e2f68c48f072a5ed353e70122b7c
#
_entry.id   e770e2f68c48f072a5ed353e70122b7c
#
_cell.length_a   1.000
_cell.length_b   1.000
_cell.length_c   1.000
_cell.angle_alpha   90.00
_cell.angle_beta   90.00
_cell.angle_gamma   90.00
#
_symmetry.space_group_name_H-M   'P 1'
#
loop_
_entity.id
_entity.type
_entity.pdbx_description
1 polymer ?
#
loop_
_entity_poly.entity_id
_entity_poly.type
_entity_poly.pdbx_seq_one_letter_code
_entity_poly.pdbx_strand_id
1 'polypeptide(L)'
;IIKMAKKVETSVEEKLRALFDLQLIDSRIDQIRSIRGELPLEVEDLENEIKGLNKRLEGFESEINESQDGIKFEENSIKTSKENHKKYEGDLKKVRNNREYNAIVKEQEFQELEIKLSEKKITQYKETIETKTVVINELKDKIKDRNSHLKSKNSELGEILKETEKEEKTLLEKSKQFEKKIEDHLIAAYKRIRSNVRNGLAIVPIERNASGGSYFTIPPQVQMEIASRQKIITDEYSGRILVDPKLAEEEMDKMKSIFST
;
A
#
# COMPACT_ATOMS: atom_id res chain seq x y z
N ILE A 1 12.71 -38.70 -52.71
CA ILE A 1 14.00 -38.32 -52.06
C ILE A 1 13.63 -37.26 -51.04
N ILE A 2 13.37 -37.68 -49.80
CA ILE A 2 13.06 -36.80 -48.68
C ILE A 2 14.42 -36.26 -48.19
N LYS A 3 14.66 -34.96 -48.39
CA LYS A 3 15.76 -34.23 -47.74
C LYS A 3 15.42 -34.16 -46.24
N MET A 4 15.98 -35.06 -45.44
CA MET A 4 16.11 -34.86 -43.99
C MET A 4 17.00 -33.64 -43.81
N ALA A 5 16.40 -32.53 -43.32
CA ALA A 5 17.16 -31.39 -42.83
C ALA A 5 17.98 -31.89 -41.64
N LYS A 6 19.31 -31.88 -41.78
CA LYS A 6 20.26 -32.11 -40.69
C LYS A 6 19.94 -31.06 -39.61
N LYS A 7 19.36 -31.49 -38.50
CA LYS A 7 19.27 -30.68 -37.31
C LYS A 7 20.71 -30.42 -36.86
N VAL A 8 21.18 -29.19 -37.00
CA VAL A 8 22.48 -28.77 -36.49
C VAL A 8 22.44 -29.05 -34.99
N GLU A 9 23.26 -29.97 -34.53
CA GLU A 9 23.43 -30.25 -33.10
C GLU A 9 24.03 -28.99 -32.47
N THR A 10 23.19 -28.19 -31.81
CA THR A 10 23.61 -27.03 -31.01
C THR A 10 24.51 -27.52 -29.89
N SER A 11 25.63 -26.85 -29.65
CA SER A 11 26.55 -27.19 -28.57
C SER A 11 25.87 -27.05 -27.20
N VAL A 12 26.35 -27.75 -26.18
CA VAL A 12 25.82 -27.65 -24.84
C VAL A 12 25.92 -26.23 -24.31
N GLU A 13 27.00 -25.54 -24.64
CA GLU A 13 27.19 -24.13 -24.31
C GLU A 13 26.08 -23.24 -24.92
N GLU A 14 25.78 -23.42 -26.22
CA GLU A 14 24.69 -22.66 -26.85
C GLU A 14 23.32 -22.94 -26.23
N LYS A 15 23.08 -24.18 -25.79
CA LYS A 15 21.85 -24.52 -25.06
C LYS A 15 21.78 -23.83 -23.69
N LEU A 16 22.91 -23.79 -22.95
CA LEU A 16 22.97 -23.09 -21.65
C LEU A 16 22.78 -21.58 -21.82
N ARG A 17 23.39 -20.97 -22.82
CA ARG A 17 23.22 -19.56 -23.17
C ARG A 17 21.77 -19.24 -23.51
N ALA A 18 21.13 -20.03 -24.35
CA ALA A 18 19.75 -19.83 -24.76
C ALA A 18 18.75 -19.99 -23.58
N LEU A 19 19.01 -20.96 -22.70
CA LEU A 19 18.20 -21.14 -21.47
C LEU A 19 18.40 -19.99 -20.52
N PHE A 20 19.61 -19.47 -20.35
CA PHE A 20 19.90 -18.33 -19.48
C PHE A 20 19.29 -17.03 -20.02
N ASP A 21 19.38 -16.79 -21.34
CA ASP A 21 18.70 -15.68 -22.02
C ASP A 21 17.18 -15.73 -21.80
N LEU A 22 16.57 -16.92 -21.94
CA LEU A 22 15.14 -17.11 -21.66
C LEU A 22 14.80 -16.76 -20.23
N GLN A 23 15.63 -17.20 -19.26
CA GLN A 23 15.42 -16.86 -17.85
C GLN A 23 15.49 -15.36 -17.58
N LEU A 24 16.43 -14.65 -18.19
CA LEU A 24 16.57 -13.20 -18.02
C LEU A 24 15.29 -12.48 -18.50
N ILE A 25 14.74 -12.90 -19.65
CA ILE A 25 13.49 -12.36 -20.18
C ILE A 25 12.33 -12.65 -19.21
N ASP A 26 12.18 -13.91 -18.81
CA ASP A 26 11.10 -14.33 -17.93
C ASP A 26 11.20 -13.68 -16.54
N SER A 27 12.43 -13.49 -16.03
CA SER A 27 12.64 -12.79 -14.76
C SER A 27 12.26 -11.31 -14.85
N ARG A 28 12.49 -10.67 -16.00
CA ARG A 28 12.04 -9.29 -16.24
C ARG A 28 10.52 -9.21 -16.29
N ILE A 29 9.85 -10.18 -16.90
CA ILE A 29 8.39 -10.27 -16.91
C ILE A 29 7.85 -10.42 -15.48
N ASP A 30 8.48 -11.25 -14.64
CA ASP A 30 8.06 -11.42 -13.25
C ASP A 30 8.25 -10.13 -12.42
N GLN A 31 9.35 -9.40 -12.64
CA GLN A 31 9.57 -8.09 -12.02
C GLN A 31 8.47 -7.09 -12.38
N ILE A 32 8.11 -7.01 -13.67
CA ILE A 32 7.02 -6.16 -14.14
C ILE A 32 5.70 -6.54 -13.46
N ARG A 33 5.40 -7.83 -13.36
CA ARG A 33 4.19 -8.32 -12.72
C ARG A 33 4.15 -8.05 -11.22
N SER A 34 5.30 -8.15 -10.54
CA SER A 34 5.42 -7.82 -9.12
C SER A 34 5.13 -6.34 -8.88
N ILE A 35 5.77 -5.44 -9.63
CA ILE A 35 5.54 -4.00 -9.55
C ILE A 35 4.05 -3.66 -9.80
N ARG A 36 3.44 -4.27 -10.83
CA ARG A 36 2.02 -4.08 -11.14
C ARG A 36 1.08 -4.63 -10.07
N GLY A 37 1.54 -5.58 -9.26
CA GLY A 37 0.77 -6.13 -8.14
C GLY A 37 0.90 -5.31 -6.85
N GLU A 38 2.04 -4.67 -6.61
CA GLU A 38 2.31 -3.90 -5.38
C GLU A 38 1.70 -2.49 -5.42
N LEU A 39 1.80 -1.79 -6.54
CA LEU A 39 1.31 -0.41 -6.69
C LEU A 39 -0.20 -0.23 -6.41
N PRO A 40 -1.10 -1.12 -6.87
CA PRO A 40 -2.51 -1.01 -6.52
C PRO A 40 -2.79 -1.14 -5.03
N LEU A 41 -2.00 -1.93 -4.30
CA LEU A 41 -2.12 -2.09 -2.84
C LEU A 41 -1.78 -0.79 -2.10
N GLU A 42 -0.72 -0.08 -2.52
CA GLU A 42 -0.37 1.23 -1.96
C GLU A 42 -1.48 2.27 -2.15
N VAL A 43 -2.12 2.25 -3.32
CA VAL A 43 -3.27 3.12 -3.62
C VAL A 43 -4.46 2.77 -2.75
N GLU A 44 -4.78 1.49 -2.60
CA GLU A 44 -5.87 1.01 -1.73
C GLU A 44 -5.64 1.39 -0.26
N ASP A 45 -4.41 1.26 0.24
CA ASP A 45 -4.05 1.64 1.59
C ASP A 45 -4.25 3.15 1.82
N LEU A 46 -3.83 4.00 0.87
CA LEU A 46 -4.06 5.44 0.93
C LEU A 46 -5.56 5.80 0.90
N GLU A 47 -6.35 5.13 0.06
CA GLU A 47 -7.79 5.32 0.02
C GLU A 47 -8.46 4.95 1.34
N ASN A 48 -8.04 3.85 1.95
CA ASN A 48 -8.55 3.39 3.25
C ASN A 48 -8.15 4.35 4.38
N GLU A 49 -6.92 4.89 4.36
CA GLU A 49 -6.49 5.93 5.29
C GLU A 49 -7.37 7.18 5.17
N ILE A 50 -7.62 7.66 3.95
CA ILE A 50 -8.48 8.84 3.68
C ILE A 50 -9.91 8.59 4.15
N LYS A 51 -10.47 7.42 3.90
CA LYS A 51 -11.81 7.02 4.40
C LYS A 51 -11.86 7.07 5.94
N GLY A 52 -10.82 6.58 6.61
CA GLY A 52 -10.70 6.62 8.05
C GLY A 52 -10.63 8.05 8.60
N LEU A 53 -9.85 8.93 7.96
CA LEU A 53 -9.74 10.34 8.34
C LEU A 53 -11.07 11.08 8.14
N ASN A 54 -11.77 10.85 7.02
CA ASN A 54 -13.09 11.45 6.76
C ASN A 54 -14.12 11.02 7.79
N LYS A 55 -14.18 9.75 8.16
CA LYS A 55 -15.09 9.26 9.21
C LYS A 55 -14.81 9.91 10.56
N ARG A 56 -13.53 10.16 10.89
CA ARG A 56 -13.15 10.90 12.09
C ARG A 56 -13.60 12.35 12.05
N LEU A 57 -13.44 13.00 10.90
CA LEU A 57 -13.87 14.37 10.66
C LEU A 57 -15.39 14.50 10.86
N GLU A 58 -16.19 13.62 10.25
CA GLU A 58 -17.64 13.58 10.42
C GLU A 58 -18.05 13.41 11.90
N GLY A 59 -17.33 12.55 12.64
CA GLY A 59 -17.54 12.38 14.06
C GLY A 59 -17.35 13.68 14.86
N PHE A 60 -16.24 14.40 14.63
CA PHE A 60 -16.00 15.67 15.31
C PHE A 60 -16.96 16.79 14.89
N GLU A 61 -17.35 16.82 13.61
CA GLU A 61 -18.37 17.76 13.13
C GLU A 61 -19.74 17.49 13.79
N SER A 62 -20.11 16.22 13.97
CA SER A 62 -21.34 15.85 14.73
C SER A 62 -21.28 16.32 16.18
N GLU A 63 -20.14 16.11 16.86
CA GLU A 63 -19.95 16.53 18.25
C GLU A 63 -19.98 18.07 18.44
N ILE A 64 -19.49 18.82 17.42
CA ILE A 64 -19.64 20.29 17.40
C ILE A 64 -21.09 20.67 17.25
N ASN A 65 -21.85 20.04 16.36
CA ASN A 65 -23.28 20.31 16.18
C ASN A 65 -24.07 20.02 17.45
N GLU A 66 -23.80 18.90 18.14
CA GLU A 66 -24.40 18.58 19.41
C GLU A 66 -24.09 19.64 20.48
N SER A 67 -22.85 20.12 20.53
CA SER A 67 -22.44 21.19 21.44
C SER A 67 -23.12 22.52 21.12
N GLN A 68 -23.30 22.86 19.84
CA GLN A 68 -24.04 24.04 19.40
C GLN A 68 -25.51 23.96 19.76
N ASP A 69 -26.14 22.81 19.62
CA ASP A 69 -27.54 22.60 20.02
C ASP A 69 -27.68 22.64 21.54
N GLY A 70 -26.69 22.14 22.29
CA GLY A 70 -26.58 22.28 23.72
C GLY A 70 -26.53 23.77 24.15
N ILE A 71 -25.76 24.59 23.47
CA ILE A 71 -25.71 26.05 23.73
C ILE A 71 -27.07 26.68 23.52
N LYS A 72 -27.76 26.40 22.42
CA LYS A 72 -29.10 26.93 22.14
C LYS A 72 -30.10 26.54 23.22
N PHE A 73 -30.03 25.28 23.70
CA PHE A 73 -30.89 24.80 24.78
C PHE A 73 -30.65 25.56 26.07
N GLU A 74 -29.39 25.71 26.50
CA GLU A 74 -29.05 26.43 27.72
C GLU A 74 -29.35 27.94 27.59
N GLU A 75 -29.18 28.56 26.43
CA GLU A 75 -29.61 29.96 26.19
C GLU A 75 -31.12 30.15 26.35
N ASN A 76 -31.94 29.21 25.86
CA ASN A 76 -33.37 29.23 26.05
C ASN A 76 -33.74 29.02 27.55
N SER A 77 -33.04 28.15 28.28
CA SER A 77 -33.18 27.93 29.69
C SER A 77 -32.90 29.22 30.47
N ILE A 78 -31.79 29.90 30.17
CA ILE A 78 -31.45 31.21 30.77
C ILE A 78 -32.53 32.24 30.50
N LYS A 79 -33.08 32.29 29.30
CA LYS A 79 -34.17 33.23 28.96
C LYS A 79 -35.41 32.96 29.83
N THR A 80 -35.81 31.70 29.95
CA THR A 80 -36.95 31.29 30.76
C THR A 80 -36.73 31.59 32.25
N SER A 81 -35.54 31.29 32.77
CA SER A 81 -35.21 31.57 34.18
C SER A 81 -35.16 33.08 34.47
N LYS A 82 -34.66 33.90 33.51
CA LYS A 82 -34.71 35.37 33.64
C LYS A 82 -36.12 35.91 33.61
N GLU A 83 -37.00 35.37 32.79
CA GLU A 83 -38.43 35.74 32.77
C GLU A 83 -39.10 35.37 34.08
N ASN A 84 -38.86 34.18 34.64
CA ASN A 84 -39.38 33.75 35.93
C ASN A 84 -38.85 34.61 37.08
N HIS A 85 -37.55 34.90 37.10
CA HIS A 85 -36.92 35.78 38.09
C HIS A 85 -37.61 37.17 38.11
N LYS A 86 -37.82 37.76 36.93
CA LYS A 86 -38.50 39.04 36.77
C LYS A 86 -39.98 38.99 37.27
N LYS A 87 -40.67 37.86 37.03
CA LYS A 87 -42.04 37.62 37.54
C LYS A 87 -42.04 37.57 39.06
N TYR A 88 -41.11 36.77 39.64
CA TYR A 88 -40.99 36.68 41.10
C TYR A 88 -40.63 38.01 41.74
N GLU A 89 -39.82 38.87 41.11
CA GLU A 89 -39.58 40.25 41.60
C GLU A 89 -40.82 41.10 41.62
N GLY A 90 -41.70 40.93 40.60
CA GLY A 90 -43.04 41.61 40.61
C GLY A 90 -43.98 41.09 41.68
N ASP A 91 -43.94 39.80 41.97
CA ASP A 91 -44.80 39.17 42.98
C ASP A 91 -44.31 39.49 44.37
N LEU A 92 -43.03 39.61 44.70
CA LEU A 92 -42.50 40.09 45.97
C LEU A 92 -43.05 41.44 46.39
N LYS A 93 -43.33 42.33 45.44
CA LYS A 93 -43.90 43.67 45.73
C LYS A 93 -45.35 43.59 46.16
N LYS A 94 -46.04 42.45 45.94
CA LYS A 94 -47.52 42.31 46.28
C LYS A 94 -47.73 41.45 47.48
N VAL A 95 -46.78 40.69 47.97
CA VAL A 95 -46.92 39.76 49.09
C VAL A 95 -46.89 40.48 50.40
N ARG A 96 -47.82 40.07 51.32
CA ARG A 96 -47.94 40.62 52.68
C ARG A 96 -47.63 39.62 53.80
N ASN A 97 -47.38 38.35 53.44
CA ASN A 97 -47.13 37.26 54.37
C ASN A 97 -45.64 36.85 54.35
N ASN A 98 -44.99 36.84 55.52
CA ASN A 98 -43.58 36.49 55.67
C ASN A 98 -43.23 35.05 55.13
N ARG A 99 -44.16 34.10 55.22
CA ARG A 99 -43.97 32.75 54.76
C ARG A 99 -43.92 32.71 53.24
N GLU A 100 -44.82 33.40 52.56
CA GLU A 100 -44.84 33.51 51.08
C GLU A 100 -43.65 34.33 50.57
N TYR A 101 -43.29 35.40 51.24
CA TYR A 101 -42.10 36.19 50.93
C TYR A 101 -40.85 35.33 50.92
N ASN A 102 -40.62 34.58 52.02
CA ASN A 102 -39.43 33.67 52.07
C ASN A 102 -39.49 32.57 51.04
N ALA A 103 -40.62 32.09 50.60
CA ALA A 103 -40.75 31.09 49.54
C ALA A 103 -40.35 31.70 48.19
N ILE A 104 -40.81 32.89 47.84
CA ILE A 104 -40.53 33.58 46.61
C ILE A 104 -39.01 33.97 46.53
N VAL A 105 -38.41 34.39 47.63
CA VAL A 105 -36.99 34.69 47.71
C VAL A 105 -36.13 33.43 47.35
N LYS A 106 -36.51 32.26 47.91
CA LYS A 106 -35.84 30.99 47.59
C LYS A 106 -36.02 30.61 46.14
N GLU A 107 -37.18 30.84 45.54
CA GLU A 107 -37.37 30.60 44.10
C GLU A 107 -36.55 31.55 43.25
N GLN A 108 -36.37 32.82 43.64
CA GLN A 108 -35.49 33.73 42.97
C GLN A 108 -34.00 33.25 43.03
N GLU A 109 -33.52 32.86 44.21
CA GLU A 109 -32.19 32.32 44.43
C GLU A 109 -31.98 31.07 43.56
N PHE A 110 -33.00 30.19 43.48
CA PHE A 110 -32.97 29.02 42.62
C PHE A 110 -32.83 29.41 41.14
N GLN A 111 -33.62 30.37 40.65
CA GLN A 111 -33.49 30.84 39.25
C GLN A 111 -32.13 31.45 38.96
N GLU A 112 -31.54 32.20 39.91
CA GLU A 112 -30.18 32.73 39.76
C GLU A 112 -29.13 31.64 39.68
N LEU A 113 -29.25 30.57 40.47
CA LEU A 113 -28.35 29.42 40.44
C LEU A 113 -28.50 28.66 39.14
N GLU A 114 -29.72 28.49 38.61
CA GLU A 114 -29.95 27.88 37.28
C GLU A 114 -29.30 28.69 36.16
N ILE A 115 -29.45 30.02 36.17
CA ILE A 115 -28.79 30.90 35.20
C ILE A 115 -27.26 30.69 35.24
N LYS A 116 -26.66 30.73 36.45
CA LYS A 116 -25.21 30.52 36.60
C LYS A 116 -24.75 29.14 36.13
N LEU A 117 -25.56 28.11 36.38
CA LEU A 117 -25.27 26.74 35.92
C LEU A 117 -25.31 26.65 34.40
N SER A 118 -26.34 27.20 33.77
CA SER A 118 -26.47 27.24 32.31
C SER A 118 -25.34 28.06 31.64
N GLU A 119 -24.98 29.22 32.23
CA GLU A 119 -23.83 30.01 31.74
C GLU A 119 -22.51 29.23 31.80
N LYS A 120 -22.29 28.47 32.89
CA LYS A 120 -21.12 27.59 33.01
C LYS A 120 -21.09 26.48 31.96
N LYS A 121 -22.26 25.87 31.71
CA LYS A 121 -22.37 24.86 30.66
C LYS A 121 -22.09 25.43 29.26
N ILE A 122 -22.63 26.62 28.97
CA ILE A 122 -22.35 27.32 27.69
C ILE A 122 -20.86 27.58 27.53
N THR A 123 -20.17 27.97 28.59
CA THR A 123 -18.72 28.19 28.56
C THR A 123 -17.98 26.86 28.22
N GLN A 124 -18.37 25.77 28.87
CA GLN A 124 -17.80 24.43 28.61
C GLN A 124 -18.06 23.98 27.17
N TYR A 125 -19.25 24.18 26.62
CA TYR A 125 -19.54 23.85 25.22
C TYR A 125 -18.70 24.69 24.26
N LYS A 126 -18.53 26.01 24.53
CA LYS A 126 -17.68 26.88 23.70
C LYS A 126 -16.22 26.45 23.71
N GLU A 127 -15.66 26.11 24.85
CA GLU A 127 -14.29 25.58 24.97
C GLU A 127 -14.14 24.26 24.20
N THR A 128 -15.15 23.39 24.27
CA THR A 128 -15.17 22.14 23.51
C THR A 128 -15.19 22.38 21.99
N ILE A 129 -16.01 23.31 21.53
CA ILE A 129 -16.10 23.70 20.13
C ILE A 129 -14.76 24.27 19.65
N GLU A 130 -14.13 25.13 20.42
CA GLU A 130 -12.84 25.75 20.06
C GLU A 130 -11.75 24.68 19.91
N THR A 131 -11.61 23.82 20.91
CA THR A 131 -10.60 22.72 20.86
C THR A 131 -10.84 21.76 19.70
N LYS A 132 -12.08 21.39 19.44
CA LYS A 132 -12.42 20.50 18.32
C LYS A 132 -12.25 21.16 16.96
N THR A 133 -12.53 22.46 16.87
CA THR A 133 -12.31 23.21 15.61
C THR A 133 -10.85 23.21 15.20
N VAL A 134 -9.90 23.33 16.14
CA VAL A 134 -8.47 23.23 15.86
C VAL A 134 -8.14 21.83 15.29
N VAL A 135 -8.63 20.78 15.94
CA VAL A 135 -8.40 19.39 15.48
C VAL A 135 -9.01 19.13 14.10
N ILE A 136 -10.21 19.67 13.83
CA ILE A 136 -10.86 19.58 12.53
C ILE A 136 -10.02 20.24 11.43
N ASN A 137 -9.44 21.40 11.69
CA ASN A 137 -8.61 22.10 10.72
C ASN A 137 -7.34 21.28 10.41
N GLU A 138 -6.67 20.74 11.43
CA GLU A 138 -5.52 19.85 11.25
C GLU A 138 -5.88 18.58 10.45
N LEU A 139 -7.05 18.00 10.71
CA LEU A 139 -7.54 16.84 9.97
C LEU A 139 -7.84 17.18 8.50
N LYS A 140 -8.47 18.34 8.25
CA LYS A 140 -8.74 18.81 6.88
C LYS A 140 -7.46 19.02 6.08
N ASP A 141 -6.42 19.57 6.69
CA ASP A 141 -5.12 19.74 6.06
C ASP A 141 -4.48 18.38 5.75
N LYS A 142 -4.52 17.44 6.71
CA LYS A 142 -4.03 16.07 6.49
C LYS A 142 -4.78 15.36 5.36
N ILE A 143 -6.10 15.47 5.33
CA ILE A 143 -6.92 14.87 4.26
C ILE A 143 -6.56 15.48 2.91
N LYS A 144 -6.35 16.79 2.83
CA LYS A 144 -5.93 17.49 1.63
C LYS A 144 -4.57 16.98 1.11
N ASP A 145 -3.60 16.85 2.02
CA ASP A 145 -2.27 16.34 1.67
C ASP A 145 -2.33 14.88 1.19
N ARG A 146 -3.10 14.03 1.89
CA ARG A 146 -3.28 12.64 1.49
C ARG A 146 -4.00 12.49 0.15
N ASN A 147 -5.01 13.31 -0.12
CA ASN A 147 -5.68 13.33 -1.43
C ASN A 147 -4.74 13.80 -2.55
N SER A 148 -3.87 14.77 -2.30
CA SER A 148 -2.85 15.19 -3.25
C SER A 148 -1.88 14.06 -3.56
N HIS A 149 -1.41 13.35 -2.51
CA HIS A 149 -0.54 12.19 -2.65
C HIS A 149 -1.22 11.05 -3.41
N LEU A 150 -2.49 10.72 -3.08
CA LEU A 150 -3.28 9.72 -3.79
C LEU A 150 -3.42 10.05 -5.28
N LYS A 151 -3.68 11.31 -5.61
CA LYS A 151 -3.77 11.75 -7.02
C LYS A 151 -2.45 11.56 -7.77
N SER A 152 -1.32 11.90 -7.14
CA SER A 152 0.02 11.69 -7.71
C SER A 152 0.30 10.20 -7.93
N LYS A 153 0.02 9.36 -6.92
CA LYS A 153 0.20 7.91 -7.00
C LYS A 153 -0.69 7.25 -8.06
N ASN A 154 -1.93 7.68 -8.20
CA ASN A 154 -2.82 7.20 -9.25
C ASN A 154 -2.33 7.57 -10.67
N SER A 155 -1.76 8.77 -10.84
CA SER A 155 -1.15 9.18 -12.12
C SER A 155 0.07 8.32 -12.44
N GLU A 156 0.96 8.14 -11.47
CA GLU A 156 2.16 7.29 -11.56
C GLU A 156 1.78 5.84 -11.90
N LEU A 157 0.80 5.28 -11.21
CA LEU A 157 0.26 3.95 -11.49
C LEU A 157 -0.24 3.84 -12.93
N GLY A 158 -1.00 4.84 -13.40
CA GLY A 158 -1.54 4.85 -14.76
C GLY A 158 -0.45 4.90 -15.84
N GLU A 159 0.64 5.61 -15.61
CA GLU A 159 1.80 5.67 -16.50
C GLU A 159 2.58 4.36 -16.51
N ILE A 160 2.91 3.85 -15.34
CA ILE A 160 3.64 2.57 -15.18
C ILE A 160 2.84 1.41 -15.79
N LEU A 161 1.52 1.36 -15.60
CA LEU A 161 0.68 0.31 -16.20
C LEU A 161 0.74 0.34 -17.72
N LYS A 162 0.71 1.53 -18.34
CA LYS A 162 0.77 1.66 -19.80
C LYS A 162 2.14 1.30 -20.38
N GLU A 163 3.22 1.70 -19.70
CA GLU A 163 4.58 1.38 -20.13
C GLU A 163 4.87 -0.11 -19.96
N THR A 164 4.57 -0.66 -18.78
CA THR A 164 4.83 -2.07 -18.48
C THR A 164 3.95 -3.03 -19.30
N GLU A 165 2.75 -2.64 -19.69
CA GLU A 165 1.93 -3.47 -20.58
C GLU A 165 2.56 -3.65 -21.96
N LYS A 166 3.12 -2.58 -22.52
CA LYS A 166 3.84 -2.65 -23.80
C LYS A 166 5.12 -3.48 -23.67
N GLU A 167 5.91 -3.22 -22.62
CA GLU A 167 7.14 -3.95 -22.35
C GLU A 167 6.86 -5.45 -22.15
N GLU A 168 5.88 -5.81 -21.32
CA GLU A 168 5.50 -7.22 -21.08
C GLU A 168 5.10 -7.92 -22.39
N LYS A 169 4.33 -7.27 -23.24
CA LYS A 169 3.91 -7.85 -24.52
C LYS A 169 5.09 -8.13 -25.44
N THR A 170 6.03 -7.19 -25.56
CA THR A 170 7.24 -7.38 -26.37
C THR A 170 8.15 -8.46 -25.79
N LEU A 171 8.27 -8.52 -24.46
CA LEU A 171 9.06 -9.56 -23.79
C LEU A 171 8.44 -10.95 -23.93
N LEU A 172 7.12 -11.08 -23.86
CA LEU A 172 6.41 -12.35 -24.12
C LEU A 172 6.60 -12.85 -25.55
N GLU A 173 6.63 -11.97 -26.53
CA GLU A 173 6.93 -12.33 -27.91
C GLU A 173 8.39 -12.79 -28.07
N LYS A 174 9.33 -12.09 -27.43
CA LYS A 174 10.74 -12.49 -27.39
C LYS A 174 10.92 -13.83 -26.68
N SER A 175 10.30 -14.04 -25.51
CA SER A 175 10.34 -15.31 -24.77
C SER A 175 9.92 -16.49 -25.68
N LYS A 176 8.79 -16.36 -26.38
CA LYS A 176 8.34 -17.38 -27.35
C LYS A 176 9.31 -17.61 -28.51
N GLN A 177 10.04 -16.59 -28.95
CA GLN A 177 11.06 -16.74 -29.99
C GLN A 177 12.29 -17.47 -29.48
N PHE A 178 12.71 -17.22 -28.23
CA PHE A 178 13.81 -17.93 -27.58
C PHE A 178 13.44 -19.38 -27.27
N GLU A 179 12.21 -19.64 -26.77
CA GLU A 179 11.71 -21.01 -26.60
C GLU A 179 11.84 -21.85 -27.85
N LYS A 180 11.55 -21.32 -29.04
CA LYS A 180 11.68 -22.05 -30.32
C LYS A 180 13.10 -22.47 -30.69
N LYS A 181 14.13 -21.86 -30.08
CA LYS A 181 15.53 -22.18 -30.30
C LYS A 181 16.03 -23.29 -29.40
N ILE A 182 15.25 -23.64 -28.36
CA ILE A 182 15.63 -24.61 -27.33
C ILE A 182 14.87 -25.91 -27.58
N GLU A 183 15.44 -27.03 -27.21
CA GLU A 183 14.80 -28.33 -27.32
C GLU A 183 13.64 -28.49 -26.30
N ASP A 184 12.52 -29.08 -26.72
CA ASP A 184 11.28 -29.16 -25.91
C ASP A 184 11.49 -29.78 -24.53
N HIS A 185 12.37 -30.81 -24.43
CA HIS A 185 12.66 -31.46 -23.13
C HIS A 185 13.40 -30.54 -22.14
N LEU A 186 14.29 -29.65 -22.66
CA LEU A 186 15.02 -28.68 -21.86
C LEU A 186 14.07 -27.54 -21.38
N ILE A 187 13.17 -27.11 -22.25
CA ILE A 187 12.13 -26.12 -21.89
C ILE A 187 11.21 -26.68 -20.80
N ALA A 188 10.78 -27.94 -20.95
CA ALA A 188 9.94 -28.60 -19.94
C ALA A 188 10.66 -28.74 -18.59
N ALA A 189 11.96 -29.10 -18.59
CA ALA A 189 12.77 -29.14 -17.39
C ALA A 189 12.94 -27.76 -16.76
N TYR A 190 13.25 -26.73 -17.56
CA TYR A 190 13.36 -25.35 -17.14
C TYR A 190 12.06 -24.84 -16.47
N LYS A 191 10.91 -24.99 -17.15
CA LYS A 191 9.61 -24.57 -16.63
C LYS A 191 9.26 -25.27 -15.31
N ARG A 192 9.55 -26.55 -15.19
CA ARG A 192 9.34 -27.34 -13.97
C ARG A 192 10.21 -26.82 -12.81
N ILE A 193 11.49 -26.56 -13.05
CA ILE A 193 12.38 -26.03 -12.02
C ILE A 193 11.92 -24.64 -11.61
N ARG A 194 11.63 -23.76 -12.60
CA ARG A 194 11.20 -22.39 -12.38
C ARG A 194 9.93 -22.30 -11.51
N SER A 195 8.94 -23.16 -11.77
CA SER A 195 7.69 -23.17 -10.99
C SER A 195 7.86 -23.64 -9.55
N ASN A 196 8.89 -24.43 -9.26
CA ASN A 196 9.14 -24.99 -7.93
C ASN A 196 10.00 -24.07 -7.02
N VAL A 197 10.64 -23.04 -7.60
CA VAL A 197 11.50 -22.13 -6.85
C VAL A 197 10.83 -20.78 -6.64
N ARG A 198 10.94 -20.23 -5.42
CA ARG A 198 10.25 -18.98 -5.03
C ARG A 198 10.67 -17.76 -5.85
N ASN A 199 11.95 -17.68 -6.21
CA ASN A 199 12.50 -16.55 -6.96
C ASN A 199 12.46 -16.73 -8.48
N GLY A 200 11.84 -17.81 -9.00
CA GLY A 200 11.73 -18.08 -10.42
C GLY A 200 13.05 -18.33 -11.16
N LEU A 201 14.19 -18.45 -10.45
CA LEU A 201 15.50 -18.68 -11.05
C LEU A 201 15.78 -20.19 -11.18
N ALA A 202 15.58 -20.72 -12.38
CA ALA A 202 15.87 -22.11 -12.68
C ALA A 202 17.37 -22.37 -12.98
N ILE A 203 18.09 -21.32 -13.39
CA ILE A 203 19.49 -21.38 -13.77
C ILE A 203 20.23 -20.35 -12.90
N VAL A 204 21.31 -20.77 -12.27
CA VAL A 204 22.08 -19.94 -11.34
C VAL A 204 23.57 -20.05 -11.59
N PRO A 205 24.32 -18.96 -11.50
CA PRO A 205 25.77 -19.01 -11.57
C PRO A 205 26.38 -19.58 -10.29
N ILE A 206 27.63 -19.99 -10.37
CA ILE A 206 28.45 -20.28 -9.20
C ILE A 206 28.98 -18.96 -8.64
N GLU A 207 28.73 -18.71 -7.36
CA GLU A 207 29.24 -17.53 -6.65
C GLU A 207 30.05 -17.96 -5.43
N ARG A 208 31.30 -17.50 -5.33
CA ARG A 208 32.18 -17.79 -4.20
C ARG A 208 32.29 -19.29 -3.85
N ASN A 209 32.44 -20.13 -4.89
CA ASN A 209 32.48 -21.60 -4.80
C ASN A 209 31.19 -22.26 -4.29
N ALA A 210 30.07 -21.57 -4.31
CA ALA A 210 28.76 -22.07 -3.91
C ALA A 210 27.73 -21.87 -5.03
N SER A 211 26.65 -22.63 -5.00
CA SER A 211 25.52 -22.43 -5.90
C SER A 211 24.81 -21.10 -5.59
N GLY A 212 24.57 -20.25 -6.57
CA GLY A 212 23.78 -19.02 -6.42
C GLY A 212 22.30 -19.24 -6.09
N GLY A 213 21.89 -20.50 -5.93
CA GLY A 213 20.52 -20.87 -5.62
C GLY A 213 20.30 -21.55 -4.27
N SER A 214 21.11 -22.55 -3.96
CA SER A 214 21.07 -23.29 -2.69
C SER A 214 22.05 -22.74 -1.65
N TYR A 215 23.06 -21.99 -2.09
CA TYR A 215 24.19 -21.49 -1.31
C TYR A 215 25.09 -22.59 -0.71
N PHE A 216 24.90 -23.84 -1.13
CA PHE A 216 25.80 -24.93 -0.75
C PHE A 216 27.07 -24.89 -1.57
N THR A 217 28.20 -25.25 -0.91
CA THR A 217 29.52 -25.29 -1.53
C THR A 217 29.57 -26.38 -2.60
N ILE A 218 30.12 -26.06 -3.77
CA ILE A 218 30.28 -26.98 -4.89
C ILE A 218 31.72 -27.50 -4.88
N PRO A 219 31.93 -28.83 -4.97
CA PRO A 219 33.27 -29.40 -5.06
C PRO A 219 34.09 -28.82 -6.22
N PRO A 220 35.41 -28.58 -6.06
CA PRO A 220 36.24 -27.95 -7.10
C PRO A 220 36.21 -28.69 -8.45
N GLN A 221 36.11 -30.01 -8.43
CA GLN A 221 36.03 -30.83 -9.63
C GLN A 221 34.74 -30.52 -10.42
N VAL A 222 33.59 -30.38 -9.74
CA VAL A 222 32.31 -30.05 -10.36
C VAL A 222 32.36 -28.62 -10.92
N GLN A 223 33.03 -27.69 -10.19
CA GLN A 223 33.21 -26.30 -10.68
C GLN A 223 34.00 -26.28 -11.98
N MET A 224 35.04 -27.12 -12.12
CA MET A 224 35.82 -27.26 -13.38
C MET A 224 34.98 -27.85 -14.51
N GLU A 225 34.10 -28.82 -14.21
CA GLU A 225 33.17 -29.37 -15.21
C GLU A 225 32.17 -28.33 -15.69
N ILE A 226 31.64 -27.50 -14.79
CA ILE A 226 30.71 -26.40 -15.12
C ILE A 226 31.44 -25.35 -15.97
N ALA A 227 32.66 -24.98 -15.61
CA ALA A 227 33.48 -24.04 -16.36
C ALA A 227 33.86 -24.55 -17.78
N SER A 228 33.94 -25.88 -18.00
CA SER A 228 34.16 -26.46 -19.32
C SER A 228 32.97 -26.31 -20.26
N ARG A 229 31.76 -26.03 -19.76
CA ARG A 229 30.51 -25.83 -20.52
C ARG A 229 30.10 -27.00 -21.42
N GLN A 230 30.62 -28.21 -21.14
CA GLN A 230 30.38 -29.39 -21.99
C GLN A 230 29.18 -30.24 -21.54
N LYS A 231 28.69 -30.00 -20.33
CA LYS A 231 27.56 -30.74 -19.74
C LYS A 231 26.60 -29.79 -18.99
N ILE A 232 25.33 -30.15 -19.00
CA ILE A 232 24.32 -29.48 -18.14
C ILE A 232 24.40 -30.16 -16.75
N ILE A 233 24.81 -29.38 -15.76
CA ILE A 233 24.98 -29.85 -14.38
C ILE A 233 23.91 -29.19 -13.53
N THR A 234 23.25 -29.98 -12.69
CA THR A 234 22.21 -29.49 -11.77
C THR A 234 22.72 -29.52 -10.34
N ASP A 235 22.29 -28.53 -9.57
CA ASP A 235 22.52 -28.47 -8.13
C ASP A 235 21.74 -29.57 -7.41
N GLU A 236 22.41 -30.42 -6.67
CA GLU A 236 21.82 -31.58 -5.97
C GLU A 236 20.76 -31.16 -4.91
N TYR A 237 20.92 -29.97 -4.32
CA TYR A 237 20.05 -29.48 -3.25
C TYR A 237 18.81 -28.72 -3.73
N SER A 238 18.95 -27.96 -4.82
CA SER A 238 17.86 -27.12 -5.35
C SER A 238 17.31 -27.61 -6.68
N GLY A 239 17.97 -28.55 -7.34
CA GLY A 239 17.60 -29.03 -8.66
C GLY A 239 17.79 -27.98 -9.78
N ARG A 240 18.39 -26.84 -9.48
CA ARG A 240 18.64 -25.77 -10.47
C ARG A 240 19.80 -26.10 -11.36
N ILE A 241 19.80 -25.56 -12.56
CA ILE A 241 20.90 -25.72 -13.52
C ILE A 241 22.01 -24.74 -13.11
N LEU A 242 23.24 -25.26 -13.02
CA LEU A 242 24.43 -24.48 -12.69
C LEU A 242 25.12 -24.02 -13.95
N VAL A 243 25.54 -22.75 -13.98
CA VAL A 243 26.30 -22.18 -15.11
C VAL A 243 27.57 -21.49 -14.63
N ASP A 244 28.51 -21.39 -15.56
CA ASP A 244 29.77 -20.66 -15.36
C ASP A 244 29.48 -19.17 -15.11
N PRO A 245 30.10 -18.52 -14.09
CA PRO A 245 29.92 -17.09 -13.82
C PRO A 245 30.21 -16.20 -15.03
N LYS A 246 31.25 -16.51 -15.81
CA LYS A 246 31.61 -15.73 -17.02
C LYS A 246 30.51 -15.80 -18.08
N LEU A 247 29.91 -16.99 -18.27
CA LEU A 247 28.80 -17.15 -19.21
C LEU A 247 27.59 -16.28 -18.73
N ALA A 248 27.32 -16.30 -17.46
CA ALA A 248 26.22 -15.50 -16.90
C ALA A 248 26.45 -13.99 -17.10
N GLU A 249 27.66 -13.49 -16.82
CA GLU A 249 28.04 -12.09 -17.04
C GLU A 249 27.93 -11.69 -18.53
N GLU A 250 28.47 -12.49 -19.43
CA GLU A 250 28.41 -12.26 -20.87
C GLU A 250 26.97 -12.14 -21.39
N GLU A 251 26.08 -13.04 -20.96
CA GLU A 251 24.67 -13.01 -21.38
C GLU A 251 23.89 -11.89 -20.70
N MET A 252 24.16 -11.56 -19.41
CA MET A 252 23.56 -10.41 -18.76
C MET A 252 23.90 -9.10 -19.48
N ASP A 253 25.16 -8.90 -19.87
CA ASP A 253 25.59 -7.69 -20.59
C ASP A 253 24.98 -7.59 -21.98
N LYS A 254 24.90 -8.70 -22.70
CA LYS A 254 24.23 -8.80 -23.99
C LYS A 254 22.74 -8.47 -23.87
N MET A 255 22.06 -8.97 -22.84
CA MET A 255 20.63 -8.76 -22.63
C MET A 255 20.28 -7.35 -22.13
N LYS A 256 21.21 -6.65 -21.46
CA LYS A 256 21.02 -5.22 -21.10
C LYS A 256 20.72 -4.37 -22.35
N SER A 257 21.38 -4.62 -23.45
CA SER A 257 21.12 -3.91 -24.70
C SER A 257 19.73 -4.19 -25.29
N ILE A 258 19.16 -5.35 -25.01
CA ILE A 258 17.83 -5.79 -25.46
C ILE A 258 16.71 -5.18 -24.59
N PHE A 259 16.99 -4.94 -23.30
CA PHE A 259 16.05 -4.33 -22.36
C PHE A 259 16.05 -2.80 -22.43
N SER A 260 17.11 -2.19 -22.99
CA SER A 260 17.24 -0.72 -23.14
C SER A 260 16.54 -0.16 -24.37
N THR A 261 15.95 -1.03 -25.19
CA THR A 261 15.25 -0.67 -26.44
C THR A 261 13.75 -0.86 -26.27
#